data_591b326204bd8f57c9868b38d0bcffa7
#
_entry.id   591b326204bd8f57c9868b38d0bcffa7
#
_cell.length_a   1.000
_cell.length_b   1.000
_cell.length_c   1.000
_cell.angle_alpha   90.00
_cell.angle_beta   90.00
_cell.angle_gamma   90.00
#
_symmetry.space_group_name_H-M   'P 1'
#
loop_
_entity.id
_entity.type
_entity.pdbx_description
1 polymer ?
#
loop_
_entity_poly.entity_id
_entity_poly.type
_entity_poly.pdbx_seq_one_letter_code
_entity_poly.pdbx_strand_id
1 'polypeptide(L)'
;MTTTTAGALTALGGQTVSRETINLLHYLQIRFTGAGGVAIDPSTIDGNEIEFRDAAGTLVSLPAPTRVGTTDVFRYGLSADLAAGRYTITILGGSFADVNGIANVTETETFTLVSPTAALTDPVRGQVTYVDEFGTRGYVDITFTPAPGATLNVAEILALRPTFSGGGAESLTITSVTRQGTSNVFRFAF
;
A
#
# COMPACT_ATOMS: atom_id res chain seq x y z
N MET A 1 -19.88 -31.40 -8.13
CA MET A 1 -20.42 -30.06 -8.28
C MET A 1 -19.24 -29.13 -8.47
N THR A 2 -19.02 -28.63 -9.67
CA THR A 2 -17.93 -27.69 -9.96
C THR A 2 -18.39 -26.29 -9.55
N THR A 3 -17.65 -25.64 -8.69
CA THR A 3 -17.94 -24.28 -8.21
C THR A 3 -17.22 -23.25 -9.08
N THR A 4 -17.90 -22.15 -9.38
CA THR A 4 -17.28 -20.96 -9.95
C THR A 4 -16.60 -20.20 -8.82
N THR A 5 -15.34 -19.80 -8.99
CA THR A 5 -14.58 -19.06 -8.01
C THR A 5 -14.01 -17.79 -8.63
N ALA A 6 -14.02 -16.69 -7.89
CA ALA A 6 -13.19 -15.55 -8.22
C ALA A 6 -11.72 -15.93 -8.04
N GLY A 7 -10.92 -15.66 -9.04
CA GLY A 7 -9.47 -15.78 -8.90
C GLY A 7 -8.94 -14.71 -7.96
N ALA A 8 -7.85 -15.05 -7.28
CA ALA A 8 -7.13 -14.12 -6.42
C ALA A 8 -7.01 -12.73 -7.08
N LEU A 9 -7.17 -11.69 -6.27
CA LEU A 9 -6.70 -10.37 -6.64
C LEU A 9 -5.32 -10.52 -7.24
N THR A 10 -5.14 -10.13 -8.49
CA THR A 10 -3.88 -10.33 -9.20
C THR A 10 -2.72 -9.91 -8.30
N ALA A 11 -2.09 -10.89 -7.66
CA ALA A 11 -0.93 -10.80 -6.78
C ALA A 11 -1.11 -10.07 -5.43
N LEU A 12 -2.30 -9.72 -4.93
CA LEU A 12 -2.45 -9.04 -3.63
C LEU A 12 -2.79 -9.99 -2.47
N GLY A 13 -3.47 -11.11 -2.72
CA GLY A 13 -3.88 -12.06 -1.67
C GLY A 13 -2.70 -12.50 -0.80
N GLY A 14 -2.77 -12.28 0.51
CA GLY A 14 -1.70 -12.55 1.47
C GLY A 14 -0.47 -11.64 1.36
N GLN A 15 -0.43 -10.68 0.44
CA GLN A 15 0.74 -9.83 0.17
C GLN A 15 0.79 -8.60 1.08
N THR A 16 2.02 -8.11 1.26
CA THR A 16 2.28 -6.76 1.78
C THR A 16 2.77 -5.90 0.62
N VAL A 17 2.07 -4.81 0.35
CA VAL A 17 2.26 -3.98 -0.86
C VAL A 17 2.45 -2.52 -0.46
N SER A 18 3.16 -1.76 -1.28
CA SER A 18 3.26 -0.31 -1.10
C SER A 18 1.89 0.35 -1.27
N ARG A 19 1.47 1.13 -0.27
CA ARG A 19 0.29 1.97 -0.33
C ARG A 19 0.34 2.93 -1.53
N GLU A 20 1.49 3.52 -1.78
CA GLU A 20 1.71 4.48 -2.84
C GLU A 20 1.47 3.85 -4.22
N THR A 21 1.85 2.58 -4.40
CA THR A 21 1.59 1.84 -5.65
C THR A 21 0.10 1.68 -5.91
N ILE A 22 -0.68 1.29 -4.91
CA ILE A 22 -2.13 1.12 -5.07
C ILE A 22 -2.82 2.48 -5.28
N ASN A 23 -2.43 3.50 -4.51
CA ASN A 23 -3.01 4.83 -4.63
C ASN A 23 -2.68 5.49 -5.98
N LEU A 24 -1.48 5.27 -6.52
CA LEU A 24 -1.12 5.75 -7.87
C LEU A 24 -1.96 5.09 -8.98
N LEU A 25 -2.30 3.81 -8.82
CA LEU A 25 -3.16 3.10 -9.77
C LEU A 25 -4.61 3.55 -9.70
N HIS A 26 -5.09 3.98 -8.53
CA HIS A 26 -6.48 4.36 -8.25
C HIS A 26 -7.52 3.28 -8.59
N TYR A 27 -7.14 2.01 -8.62
CA TYR A 27 -8.06 0.89 -8.78
C TYR A 27 -7.52 -0.40 -8.16
N LEU A 28 -8.44 -1.30 -7.82
CA LEU A 28 -8.16 -2.71 -7.57
C LEU A 28 -8.51 -3.50 -8.82
N GLN A 29 -7.69 -4.50 -9.17
CA GLN A 29 -7.92 -5.34 -10.34
C GLN A 29 -8.21 -6.77 -9.89
N ILE A 30 -9.35 -7.29 -10.27
CA ILE A 30 -9.83 -8.62 -9.91
C ILE A 30 -10.02 -9.43 -11.19
N ARG A 31 -9.50 -10.65 -11.20
CA ARG A 31 -9.80 -11.66 -12.23
C ARG A 31 -10.87 -12.58 -11.69
N PHE A 32 -11.95 -12.73 -12.41
CA PHE A 32 -12.98 -13.72 -12.14
C PHE A 32 -12.74 -14.97 -13.01
N THR A 33 -12.97 -16.15 -12.45
CA THR A 33 -12.72 -17.41 -13.15
C THR A 33 -13.90 -18.34 -12.95
N GLY A 34 -14.43 -18.89 -14.01
CA GLY A 34 -15.49 -19.88 -13.96
C GLY A 34 -14.99 -21.27 -13.58
N ALA A 35 -15.91 -22.13 -13.23
CA ALA A 35 -15.63 -23.51 -12.82
C ALA A 35 -14.90 -24.28 -13.92
N GLY A 36 -13.79 -24.94 -13.56
CA GLY A 36 -13.01 -25.73 -14.51
C GLY A 36 -12.40 -24.93 -15.67
N GLY A 37 -12.25 -23.60 -15.54
CA GLY A 37 -11.71 -22.73 -16.59
C GLY A 37 -12.72 -22.28 -17.63
N VAL A 38 -14.01 -22.49 -17.38
CA VAL A 38 -15.10 -21.94 -18.20
C VAL A 38 -15.08 -20.42 -18.07
N ALA A 39 -15.41 -19.70 -19.15
CA ALA A 39 -15.50 -18.24 -19.12
C ALA A 39 -16.64 -17.78 -18.19
N ILE A 40 -16.45 -16.65 -17.52
CA ILE A 40 -17.54 -16.01 -16.77
C ILE A 40 -18.56 -15.37 -17.70
N ASP A 41 -19.78 -15.19 -17.23
CA ASP A 41 -20.76 -14.32 -17.87
C ASP A 41 -20.51 -12.87 -17.40
N PRO A 42 -19.93 -12.01 -18.25
CA PRO A 42 -19.58 -10.65 -17.82
C PRO A 42 -20.79 -9.77 -17.51
N SER A 43 -21.99 -10.16 -17.95
CA SER A 43 -23.22 -9.44 -17.64
C SER A 43 -23.66 -9.59 -16.18
N THR A 44 -23.08 -10.59 -15.47
CA THR A 44 -23.34 -10.81 -14.05
C THR A 44 -22.38 -10.01 -13.15
N ILE A 45 -21.43 -9.26 -13.72
CA ILE A 45 -20.50 -8.41 -12.97
C ILE A 45 -21.02 -6.96 -13.02
N ASP A 46 -21.74 -6.55 -11.98
CA ASP A 46 -22.46 -5.28 -11.93
C ASP A 46 -22.00 -4.33 -10.79
N GLY A 47 -21.09 -4.76 -9.93
CA GLY A 47 -20.51 -3.97 -8.84
C GLY A 47 -20.94 -4.43 -7.44
N ASN A 48 -21.77 -5.46 -7.34
CA ASN A 48 -22.22 -6.04 -6.06
C ASN A 48 -21.45 -7.30 -5.66
N GLU A 49 -20.44 -7.71 -6.46
CA GLU A 49 -19.73 -8.98 -6.29
C GLU A 49 -18.81 -8.98 -5.08
N ILE A 50 -18.38 -7.81 -4.62
CA ILE A 50 -17.37 -7.71 -3.59
C ILE A 50 -17.77 -6.76 -2.46
N GLU A 51 -17.38 -7.12 -1.24
CA GLU A 51 -17.24 -6.22 -0.11
C GLU A 51 -15.77 -5.95 0.15
N PHE A 52 -15.40 -4.67 0.17
CA PHE A 52 -14.05 -4.23 0.48
C PHE A 52 -14.03 -3.50 1.83
N ARG A 53 -13.21 -3.99 2.79
CA ARG A 53 -13.16 -3.45 4.16
C ARG A 53 -11.74 -3.12 4.58
N ASP A 54 -11.62 -2.04 5.37
CA ASP A 54 -10.37 -1.64 6.01
C ASP A 54 -10.08 -2.47 7.28
N ALA A 55 -8.97 -2.14 7.98
CA ALA A 55 -8.53 -2.83 9.19
C ALA A 55 -9.51 -2.69 10.36
N ALA A 56 -10.34 -1.67 10.38
CA ALA A 56 -11.39 -1.46 11.38
C ALA A 56 -12.69 -2.20 11.02
N GLY A 57 -12.73 -2.86 9.85
CA GLY A 57 -13.93 -3.51 9.33
C GLY A 57 -14.90 -2.55 8.63
N THR A 58 -14.51 -1.28 8.44
CA THR A 58 -15.33 -0.28 7.76
C THR A 58 -15.42 -0.59 6.28
N LEU A 59 -16.61 -0.54 5.71
CA LEU A 59 -16.82 -0.75 4.29
C LEU A 59 -16.19 0.41 3.48
N VAL A 60 -15.32 0.07 2.55
CA VAL A 60 -14.77 1.01 1.56
C VAL A 60 -15.62 0.89 0.30
N SER A 61 -16.33 1.96 -0.03
CA SER A 61 -17.20 1.98 -1.21
C SER A 61 -16.38 1.98 -2.50
N LEU A 62 -16.75 1.10 -3.41
CA LEU A 62 -16.14 1.01 -4.75
C LEU A 62 -17.21 1.34 -5.80
N PRO A 63 -16.89 2.13 -6.82
CA PRO A 63 -17.75 2.29 -8.00
C PRO A 63 -17.94 0.97 -8.75
N ALA A 64 -18.95 0.94 -9.61
CA ALA A 64 -19.15 -0.18 -10.51
C ALA A 64 -17.87 -0.48 -11.33
N PRO A 65 -17.53 -1.77 -11.51
CA PRO A 65 -16.28 -2.15 -12.16
C PRO A 65 -16.29 -1.90 -13.67
N THR A 66 -15.09 -1.77 -14.22
CA THR A 66 -14.89 -1.68 -15.67
C THR A 66 -14.12 -2.90 -16.15
N ARG A 67 -14.63 -3.59 -17.15
CA ARG A 67 -13.97 -4.75 -17.78
C ARG A 67 -12.72 -4.32 -18.54
N VAL A 68 -11.62 -5.07 -18.40
CA VAL A 68 -10.37 -4.83 -19.14
C VAL A 68 -10.43 -5.52 -20.50
N GLY A 69 -10.80 -4.77 -21.53
CA GLY A 69 -10.96 -5.31 -22.88
C GLY A 69 -11.99 -6.43 -22.91
N THR A 70 -11.62 -7.58 -23.50
CA THR A 70 -12.45 -8.79 -23.56
C THR A 70 -12.05 -9.87 -22.55
N THR A 71 -11.19 -9.52 -21.60
CA THR A 71 -10.69 -10.47 -20.57
C THR A 71 -11.68 -10.64 -19.43
N ASP A 72 -11.47 -11.63 -18.57
CA ASP A 72 -12.24 -11.83 -17.34
C ASP A 72 -11.65 -11.04 -16.16
N VAL A 73 -11.00 -9.92 -16.46
CA VAL A 73 -10.41 -9.01 -15.51
C VAL A 73 -11.23 -7.73 -15.43
N PHE A 74 -11.52 -7.31 -14.19
CA PHE A 74 -12.31 -6.11 -13.91
C PHE A 74 -11.54 -5.18 -12.98
N ARG A 75 -11.68 -3.88 -13.19
CA ARG A 75 -11.12 -2.82 -12.37
C ARG A 75 -12.21 -2.13 -11.57
N TYR A 76 -12.05 -2.17 -10.26
CA TYR A 76 -12.86 -1.42 -9.30
C TYR A 76 -12.11 -0.15 -8.94
N GLY A 77 -12.61 1.00 -9.35
CA GLY A 77 -12.00 2.29 -9.05
C GLY A 77 -11.95 2.57 -7.56
N LEU A 78 -10.95 3.33 -7.12
CA LEU A 78 -10.88 3.85 -5.76
C LEU A 78 -11.33 5.30 -5.79
N SER A 79 -12.32 5.65 -4.96
CA SER A 79 -12.84 7.02 -4.86
C SER A 79 -11.95 7.93 -4.02
N ALA A 80 -11.04 7.36 -3.23
CA ALA A 80 -10.07 8.07 -2.40
C ALA A 80 -8.83 7.20 -2.17
N ASP A 81 -7.74 7.84 -1.75
CA ASP A 81 -6.52 7.15 -1.34
C ASP A 81 -6.77 6.26 -0.13
N LEU A 82 -6.22 5.05 -0.18
CA LEU A 82 -6.24 4.11 0.92
C LEU A 82 -5.16 4.44 1.95
N ALA A 83 -5.47 4.32 3.23
CA ALA A 83 -4.49 4.42 4.32
C ALA A 83 -3.61 3.17 4.39
N ALA A 84 -2.47 3.25 5.08
CA ALA A 84 -1.71 2.05 5.45
C ALA A 84 -2.54 1.22 6.44
N GLY A 85 -2.55 -0.10 6.24
CA GLY A 85 -3.34 -1.02 7.06
C GLY A 85 -3.66 -2.32 6.35
N ARG A 86 -4.32 -3.23 7.06
CA ARG A 86 -4.83 -4.48 6.50
C ARG A 86 -6.18 -4.25 5.84
N TYR A 87 -6.38 -4.83 4.69
CA TYR A 87 -7.64 -4.80 3.95
C TYR A 87 -8.16 -6.21 3.71
N THR A 88 -9.46 -6.32 3.66
CA THR A 88 -10.17 -7.58 3.39
C THR A 88 -11.09 -7.37 2.21
N ILE A 89 -11.03 -8.27 1.23
CA ILE A 89 -11.98 -8.37 0.14
C ILE A 89 -12.74 -9.67 0.30
N THR A 90 -14.06 -9.58 0.37
CA THR A 90 -14.95 -10.74 0.35
C THR A 90 -15.70 -10.75 -0.97
N ILE A 91 -15.52 -11.80 -1.74
CA ILE A 91 -16.31 -12.08 -2.93
C ILE A 91 -17.58 -12.79 -2.49
N LEU A 92 -18.72 -12.20 -2.77
CA LEU A 92 -20.00 -12.66 -2.26
C LEU A 92 -20.48 -13.87 -3.07
N GLY A 93 -20.88 -14.92 -2.39
CA GLY A 93 -21.41 -16.12 -3.03
C GLY A 93 -22.70 -15.84 -3.78
N GLY A 94 -22.83 -16.36 -5.00
CA GLY A 94 -23.99 -16.16 -5.87
C GLY A 94 -24.04 -14.79 -6.55
N SER A 95 -22.99 -13.97 -6.42
CA SER A 95 -22.98 -12.62 -6.99
C SER A 95 -22.59 -12.58 -8.47
N PHE A 96 -21.93 -13.61 -8.98
CA PHE A 96 -21.65 -13.76 -10.40
C PHE A 96 -21.75 -15.24 -10.85
N ALA A 97 -21.80 -15.47 -12.15
CA ALA A 97 -21.89 -16.82 -12.72
C ALA A 97 -20.95 -16.97 -13.93
N ASP A 98 -20.68 -18.23 -14.29
CA ASP A 98 -20.06 -18.56 -15.57
C ASP A 98 -21.11 -18.59 -16.72
N VAL A 99 -20.66 -18.73 -17.96
CA VAL A 99 -21.56 -18.77 -19.15
C VAL A 99 -22.53 -19.97 -19.15
N ASN A 100 -22.36 -20.93 -18.25
CA ASN A 100 -23.28 -22.07 -18.05
C ASN A 100 -24.28 -21.78 -16.92
N GLY A 101 -24.25 -20.61 -16.30
CA GLY A 101 -25.10 -20.22 -15.18
C GLY A 101 -24.69 -20.81 -13.84
N ILE A 102 -23.46 -21.31 -13.71
CA ILE A 102 -22.95 -21.83 -12.43
C ILE A 102 -22.48 -20.63 -11.58
N ALA A 103 -23.17 -20.42 -10.47
CA ALA A 103 -22.86 -19.35 -9.54
C ALA A 103 -21.56 -19.58 -8.74
N ASN A 104 -20.89 -18.50 -8.34
CA ASN A 104 -19.71 -18.53 -7.50
C ASN A 104 -20.06 -18.87 -6.04
N VAL A 105 -19.04 -19.26 -5.29
CA VAL A 105 -19.08 -19.39 -3.82
C VAL A 105 -18.40 -18.21 -3.15
N THR A 106 -18.69 -17.99 -1.87
CA THR A 106 -18.02 -16.93 -1.11
C THR A 106 -16.53 -17.24 -0.96
N GLU A 107 -15.69 -16.24 -1.22
CA GLU A 107 -14.25 -16.29 -1.03
C GLU A 107 -13.79 -15.01 -0.31
N THR A 108 -12.75 -15.11 0.53
CA THR A 108 -12.22 -13.96 1.26
C THR A 108 -10.71 -13.92 1.15
N GLU A 109 -10.19 -12.78 0.76
CA GLU A 109 -8.76 -12.50 0.69
C GLU A 109 -8.38 -11.29 1.53
N THR A 110 -7.13 -11.26 1.97
CA THR A 110 -6.59 -10.12 2.71
C THR A 110 -5.25 -9.71 2.16
N PHE A 111 -4.94 -8.42 2.24
CA PHE A 111 -3.61 -7.88 1.95
C PHE A 111 -3.31 -6.72 2.90
N THR A 112 -2.04 -6.33 2.95
CA THR A 112 -1.60 -5.23 3.84
C THR A 112 -0.95 -4.14 3.02
N LEU A 113 -1.42 -2.90 3.17
CA LEU A 113 -0.78 -1.71 2.62
C LEU A 113 0.17 -1.11 3.66
N VAL A 114 1.40 -0.85 3.25
CA VAL A 114 2.43 -0.22 4.10
C VAL A 114 3.01 1.00 3.41
N SER A 115 3.41 1.97 4.23
CA SER A 115 4.14 3.16 3.78
C SER A 115 5.63 3.00 4.05
N PRO A 116 6.50 3.77 3.38
CA PRO A 116 7.89 3.88 3.76
C PRO A 116 8.01 4.40 5.20
N THR A 117 9.08 4.01 5.87
CA THR A 117 9.36 4.43 7.23
C THR A 117 10.71 5.14 7.32
N ALA A 118 10.89 5.93 8.39
CA ALA A 118 12.15 6.58 8.70
C ALA A 118 12.48 6.35 10.18
N ALA A 119 13.77 6.12 10.46
CA ALA A 119 14.26 5.93 11.81
C ALA A 119 15.59 6.66 12.01
N LEU A 120 15.77 7.31 13.16
CA LEU A 120 17.06 7.84 13.57
C LEU A 120 18.06 6.69 13.71
N THR A 121 19.21 6.83 13.07
CA THR A 121 20.30 5.84 13.07
C THR A 121 21.48 6.33 13.88
N ASP A 122 21.72 7.64 13.86
CA ASP A 122 22.78 8.29 14.62
C ASP A 122 22.40 9.74 14.96
N PRO A 123 22.15 10.09 16.25
CA PRO A 123 22.05 9.16 17.38
C PRO A 123 20.90 8.17 17.21
N VAL A 124 21.01 6.99 17.81
CA VAL A 124 19.92 6.01 17.74
C VAL A 124 18.74 6.47 18.60
N ARG A 125 17.54 6.06 18.25
CA ARG A 125 16.32 6.40 18.98
C ARG A 125 16.44 6.01 20.46
N GLY A 126 16.18 6.98 21.34
CA GLY A 126 16.26 6.78 22.81
C GLY A 126 17.67 6.91 23.38
N GLN A 127 18.70 7.16 22.59
CA GLN A 127 20.03 7.47 23.05
C GLN A 127 20.02 8.82 23.77
N VAL A 128 20.70 8.86 24.95
CA VAL A 128 20.98 10.11 25.63
C VAL A 128 22.33 10.64 25.12
N THR A 129 22.32 11.87 24.64
CA THR A 129 23.51 12.56 24.10
C THR A 129 23.66 13.89 24.81
N TYR A 130 24.87 14.27 25.17
CA TYR A 130 25.13 15.59 25.74
C TYR A 130 24.96 16.68 24.71
N VAL A 131 24.45 17.84 25.12
CA VAL A 131 24.17 18.99 24.21
C VAL A 131 25.44 19.41 23.46
N ASP A 132 26.59 19.45 24.13
CA ASP A 132 27.87 19.83 23.53
C ASP A 132 28.34 18.82 22.48
N GLU A 133 28.13 17.52 22.71
CA GLU A 133 28.47 16.46 21.76
C GLU A 133 27.58 16.55 20.54
N PHE A 134 26.28 16.76 20.76
CA PHE A 134 25.29 16.89 19.66
C PHE A 134 25.57 18.12 18.78
N GLY A 135 25.86 19.28 19.42
CA GLY A 135 26.23 20.49 18.73
C GLY A 135 27.56 20.40 17.98
N THR A 136 28.58 19.76 18.58
CA THR A 136 29.88 19.53 17.93
C THR A 136 29.76 18.57 16.73
N ARG A 137 28.89 17.58 16.84
CA ARG A 137 28.63 16.64 15.76
C ARG A 137 28.03 17.33 14.53
N GLY A 138 27.05 18.24 14.71
CA GLY A 138 26.44 19.05 13.68
C GLY A 138 25.58 18.28 12.67
N TYR A 139 25.15 17.05 12.97
CA TYR A 139 24.26 16.28 12.08
C TYR A 139 23.48 15.18 12.83
N VAL A 140 22.45 14.69 12.15
CA VAL A 140 21.78 13.42 12.47
C VAL A 140 21.71 12.55 11.21
N ASP A 141 21.82 11.24 11.40
CA ASP A 141 21.64 10.27 10.34
C ASP A 141 20.27 9.57 10.48
N ILE A 142 19.53 9.53 9.39
CA ILE A 142 18.20 8.90 9.31
C ILE A 142 18.23 7.83 8.24
N THR A 143 17.81 6.61 8.60
CA THR A 143 17.59 5.52 7.68
C THR A 143 16.14 5.57 7.19
N PHE A 144 15.95 5.61 5.87
CA PHE A 144 14.65 5.48 5.23
C PHE A 144 14.50 4.06 4.69
N THR A 145 13.38 3.42 5.02
CA THR A 145 13.06 2.07 4.53
C THR A 145 11.89 2.17 3.56
N PRO A 146 12.08 1.84 2.27
CA PRO A 146 10.98 1.84 1.32
C PRO A 146 9.96 0.74 1.66
N ALA A 147 8.73 0.91 1.22
CA ALA A 147 7.74 -0.15 1.25
C ALA A 147 8.18 -1.33 0.33
N PRO A 148 7.73 -2.56 0.57
CA PRO A 148 8.05 -3.71 -0.27
C PRO A 148 7.75 -3.44 -1.75
N GLY A 149 8.72 -3.76 -2.61
CA GLY A 149 8.60 -3.54 -4.06
C GLY A 149 8.74 -2.09 -4.52
N ALA A 150 8.90 -1.13 -3.61
CA ALA A 150 9.11 0.28 -3.91
C ALA A 150 10.59 0.68 -3.76
N THR A 151 10.94 1.81 -4.36
CA THR A 151 12.25 2.46 -4.20
C THR A 151 12.07 3.83 -3.55
N LEU A 152 13.11 4.29 -2.85
CA LEU A 152 13.09 5.64 -2.26
C LEU A 152 13.16 6.71 -3.36
N ASN A 153 12.34 7.75 -3.24
CA ASN A 153 12.54 8.97 -4.01
C ASN A 153 13.66 9.80 -3.36
N VAL A 154 14.88 9.57 -3.80
CA VAL A 154 16.08 10.21 -3.25
C VAL A 154 16.01 11.73 -3.38
N ALA A 155 15.47 12.24 -4.49
CA ALA A 155 15.38 13.69 -4.71
C ALA A 155 14.47 14.37 -3.67
N GLU A 156 13.33 13.76 -3.35
CA GLU A 156 12.44 14.26 -2.29
C GLU A 156 13.10 14.21 -0.91
N ILE A 157 13.81 13.12 -0.59
CA ILE A 157 14.52 13.02 0.70
C ILE A 157 15.59 14.09 0.84
N LEU A 158 16.36 14.37 -0.22
CA LEU A 158 17.38 15.41 -0.23
C LEU A 158 16.78 16.83 -0.06
N ALA A 159 15.52 17.01 -0.40
CA ALA A 159 14.79 18.27 -0.22
C ALA A 159 14.14 18.42 1.17
N LEU A 160 14.11 17.38 1.99
CA LEU A 160 13.51 17.44 3.32
C LEU A 160 14.24 18.44 4.23
N ARG A 161 13.47 19.17 5.02
CA ARG A 161 13.96 20.08 6.06
C ARG A 161 13.17 19.84 7.36
N PRO A 162 13.42 18.68 8.03
CA PRO A 162 12.75 18.40 9.30
C PRO A 162 13.13 19.46 10.34
N THR A 163 12.22 19.70 11.27
CA THR A 163 12.43 20.59 12.41
C THR A 163 12.77 19.78 13.65
N PHE A 164 13.56 20.35 14.53
CA PHE A 164 13.83 19.82 15.86
C PHE A 164 12.88 20.43 16.88
N SER A 165 12.57 19.69 17.93
CA SER A 165 11.73 20.18 19.03
C SER A 165 12.24 19.68 20.37
N GLY A 166 12.12 20.51 21.41
CA GLY A 166 12.51 20.19 22.79
C GLY A 166 14.01 20.34 23.10
N GLY A 167 14.33 20.53 24.37
CA GLY A 167 15.68 20.53 24.86
C GLY A 167 16.61 21.65 24.37
N GLY A 168 16.05 22.72 23.78
CA GLY A 168 16.86 23.80 23.19
C GLY A 168 17.29 23.53 21.75
N ALA A 169 16.76 22.47 21.11
CA ALA A 169 17.08 22.13 19.73
C ALA A 169 16.25 22.90 18.69
N GLU A 170 15.28 23.73 19.12
CA GLU A 170 14.35 24.47 18.27
C GLU A 170 15.04 25.50 17.35
N SER A 171 16.26 25.93 17.74
CA SER A 171 17.08 26.85 16.93
C SER A 171 17.88 26.16 15.84
N LEU A 172 17.98 24.83 15.87
CA LEU A 172 18.71 24.07 14.85
C LEU A 172 17.92 24.03 13.54
N THR A 173 18.61 24.37 12.47
CA THR A 173 18.02 24.31 11.11
C THR A 173 18.87 23.44 10.22
N ILE A 174 18.21 22.59 9.44
CA ILE A 174 18.91 21.74 8.47
C ILE A 174 19.51 22.59 7.35
N THR A 175 20.84 22.59 7.28
CA THR A 175 21.62 23.33 6.26
C THR A 175 21.85 22.49 5.00
N SER A 176 22.05 21.19 5.16
CA SER A 176 22.21 20.27 4.01
C SER A 176 21.70 18.87 4.34
N VAL A 177 21.34 18.14 3.28
CA VAL A 177 21.00 16.71 3.33
C VAL A 177 21.84 15.98 2.31
N THR A 178 22.54 14.92 2.74
CA THR A 178 23.40 14.11 1.88
C THR A 178 23.13 12.63 2.05
N ARG A 179 23.10 11.88 0.98
CA ARG A 179 23.00 10.42 1.03
C ARG A 179 24.34 9.80 1.37
N GLN A 180 24.38 8.84 2.29
CA GLN A 180 25.62 8.16 2.67
C GLN A 180 25.92 7.01 1.68
N GLY A 181 26.73 7.31 0.70
CA GLY A 181 27.06 6.38 -0.40
C GLY A 181 25.81 5.96 -1.19
N THR A 182 25.63 4.66 -1.38
CA THR A 182 24.45 4.07 -2.03
C THR A 182 23.42 3.52 -1.03
N SER A 183 23.67 3.71 0.29
CA SER A 183 22.79 3.21 1.35
C SER A 183 21.47 3.99 1.42
N ASN A 184 20.55 3.53 2.25
CA ASN A 184 19.31 4.24 2.56
C ASN A 184 19.45 5.18 3.79
N VAL A 185 20.67 5.48 4.17
CA VAL A 185 21.01 6.44 5.25
C VAL A 185 21.25 7.81 4.64
N PHE A 186 20.61 8.81 5.23
CA PHE A 186 20.76 10.21 4.84
C PHE A 186 21.21 11.03 6.04
N ARG A 187 22.23 11.84 5.85
CA ARG A 187 22.76 12.77 6.83
C ARG A 187 22.10 14.13 6.68
N PHE A 188 21.54 14.60 7.76
CA PHE A 188 20.92 15.92 7.90
C PHE A 188 21.85 16.78 8.76
N ALA A 189 22.61 17.66 8.13
CA ALA A 189 23.51 18.59 8.83
C ALA A 189 22.76 19.86 9.26
N PHE A 190 23.11 20.41 10.41
CA PHE A 190 22.55 21.65 11.00
C PHE A 190 23.63 22.59 11.54
#